data_c697748642df76d66689c393c4410f8b
#
_entry.id   c697748642df76d66689c393c4410f8b
#
_cell.length_a   1.000
_cell.length_b   1.000
_cell.length_c   1.000
_cell.angle_alpha   90.00
_cell.angle_beta   90.00
_cell.angle_gamma   90.00
#
_symmetry.space_group_name_H-M   'P 1'
#
loop_
_entity.id
_entity.type
_entity.pdbx_description
1 polymer ?
#
loop_
_entity_poly.entity_id
_entity_poly.type
_entity_poly.pdbx_seq_one_letter_code
_entity_poly.pdbx_strand_id
1 'polypeptide(L)'
;RDSIAIDWEWTDPDSGDTREVRLIDTAGMRKKRNVVEKLEKLSVADARRAVDFAEVVVLMLDATQGLEHQDLKIASLAIEEGRALMIAINKWDVAAEPSKLFNGIRFALDEGLAQVRGLPLIAVSAKTGKGLDQLIAAAFQLRETWSKRVSTSALNRWFDDALEANPPPAPGGKRIKLRYITQAGTRPPRFVVFGTRLDMLPTSYERYLVNGIRRELGFDAVPVRVVLKTSKNPYASEQ
;
A
#
# COMPACT_ATOMS: atom_id res chain seq x y z
N ARG A 1 -11.13 16.92 18.39
CA ARG A 1 -10.74 15.84 19.34
C ARG A 1 -9.30 15.49 18.99
N ASP A 2 -8.41 15.58 19.97
CA ASP A 2 -7.02 15.30 19.82
C ASP A 2 -6.83 13.80 19.61
N SER A 3 -6.00 13.40 18.63
CA SER A 3 -5.60 12.02 18.44
C SER A 3 -4.76 11.61 19.66
N ILE A 4 -5.14 10.51 20.31
CA ILE A 4 -4.37 9.98 21.43
C ILE A 4 -3.26 9.12 20.84
N ALA A 5 -2.01 9.48 21.13
CA ALA A 5 -0.86 8.65 20.82
C ALA A 5 -0.44 7.88 22.07
N ILE A 6 -0.18 6.58 21.91
CA ILE A 6 0.32 5.70 22.97
C ILE A 6 1.62 5.07 22.47
N ASP A 7 2.67 5.23 23.24
CA ASP A 7 3.96 4.62 22.97
C ASP A 7 4.17 3.44 23.94
N TRP A 8 4.62 2.28 23.41
CA TRP A 8 5.01 1.12 24.21
C TRP A 8 6.07 0.29 23.52
N GLU A 9 6.74 -0.55 24.28
CA GLU A 9 7.64 -1.54 23.77
C GLU A 9 6.89 -2.86 23.54
N TRP A 10 7.04 -3.42 22.35
CA TRP A 10 6.54 -4.75 22.02
C TRP A 10 7.70 -5.70 21.78
N THR A 11 7.65 -6.85 22.43
CA THR A 11 8.63 -7.92 22.23
C THR A 11 8.02 -8.99 21.37
N ASP A 12 8.66 -9.28 20.26
CA ASP A 12 8.25 -10.34 19.34
C ASP A 12 8.38 -11.70 20.06
N PRO A 13 7.28 -12.46 20.21
CA PRO A 13 7.31 -13.75 20.90
C PRO A 13 8.13 -14.81 20.19
N ASP A 14 8.34 -14.68 18.88
CA ASP A 14 9.09 -15.66 18.08
C ASP A 14 10.58 -15.37 18.04
N SER A 15 10.98 -14.12 17.85
CA SER A 15 12.40 -13.71 17.78
C SER A 15 12.99 -13.22 19.10
N GLY A 16 12.15 -12.74 20.02
CA GLY A 16 12.58 -12.07 21.26
C GLY A 16 13.05 -10.62 21.07
N ASP A 17 12.97 -10.09 19.85
CA ASP A 17 13.33 -8.71 19.54
C ASP A 17 12.34 -7.72 20.15
N THR A 18 12.83 -6.69 20.83
CA THR A 18 11.99 -5.61 21.35
C THR A 18 12.00 -4.42 20.41
N ARG A 19 10.83 -3.90 20.10
CA ARG A 19 10.63 -2.78 19.18
C ARG A 19 9.67 -1.74 19.77
N GLU A 20 9.96 -0.47 19.53
CA GLU A 20 9.08 0.62 19.92
C GLU A 20 7.88 0.71 18.96
N VAL A 21 6.69 0.80 19.53
CA VAL A 21 5.43 0.98 18.81
C VAL A 21 4.76 2.26 19.25
N ARG A 22 4.39 3.09 18.29
CA ARG A 22 3.56 4.27 18.51
C ARG A 22 2.20 4.06 17.86
N LEU A 23 1.18 3.86 18.68
CA LEU A 23 -0.21 3.76 18.23
C LEU A 23 -0.85 5.14 18.22
N ILE A 24 -1.39 5.53 17.05
CA ILE A 24 -2.19 6.73 16.90
C ILE A 24 -3.63 6.28 16.72
N ASP A 25 -4.46 6.45 17.77
CA ASP A 25 -5.86 6.08 17.73
C ASP A 25 -6.69 7.17 17.05
N THR A 26 -7.35 6.79 15.98
CA THR A 26 -8.32 7.61 15.25
C THR A 26 -9.75 7.28 15.69
N ALA A 27 -9.93 7.04 16.99
CA ALA A 27 -11.22 6.69 17.58
C ALA A 27 -12.34 7.63 17.10
N GLY A 28 -13.23 7.11 16.30
CA GLY A 28 -14.44 7.81 15.89
C GLY A 28 -14.69 7.91 14.40
N MET A 29 -13.82 7.39 13.54
CA MET A 29 -14.10 7.33 12.09
C MET A 29 -15.37 6.55 11.75
N ARG A 30 -15.83 5.67 12.65
CA ARG A 30 -17.06 4.87 12.53
C ARG A 30 -18.24 5.35 13.37
N LYS A 31 -18.15 6.44 14.09
CA LYS A 31 -19.28 6.87 14.94
C LYS A 31 -20.33 7.65 14.17
N LYS A 32 -21.46 6.99 14.02
CA LYS A 32 -22.85 7.45 13.83
C LYS A 32 -23.41 7.39 12.41
N ARG A 33 -24.13 6.32 12.22
CA ARG A 33 -25.12 6.06 11.19
C ARG A 33 -26.28 7.08 11.10
N ASN A 34 -26.32 8.13 11.92
CA ASN A 34 -27.47 9.02 12.09
C ASN A 34 -27.16 10.52 12.18
N VAL A 35 -26.06 11.03 11.63
CA VAL A 35 -25.87 12.48 11.55
C VAL A 35 -25.36 12.85 10.16
N VAL A 36 -26.31 13.35 9.42
CA VAL A 36 -26.31 13.92 8.08
C VAL A 36 -25.04 14.70 7.68
N GLU A 37 -24.56 14.41 6.44
CA GLU A 37 -23.64 15.18 5.55
C GLU A 37 -22.50 16.03 6.13
N LYS A 38 -22.70 16.73 7.22
CA LYS A 38 -21.71 17.62 7.84
C LYS A 38 -20.66 16.86 8.65
N LEU A 39 -21.00 15.66 9.16
CA LEU A 39 -20.13 14.76 9.91
C LEU A 39 -19.34 13.80 9.01
N GLU A 40 -19.82 13.47 7.82
CA GLU A 40 -19.05 12.71 6.84
C GLU A 40 -17.79 13.46 6.39
N LYS A 41 -17.89 14.77 6.20
CA LYS A 41 -16.73 15.61 5.82
C LYS A 41 -15.69 15.74 6.95
N LEU A 42 -16.12 15.79 8.20
CA LEU A 42 -15.23 15.85 9.37
C LEU A 42 -14.55 14.48 9.63
N SER A 43 -15.29 13.39 9.44
CA SER A 43 -14.79 12.02 9.57
C SER A 43 -13.70 11.69 8.51
N VAL A 44 -13.89 12.11 7.27
CA VAL A 44 -12.89 11.94 6.19
C VAL A 44 -11.65 12.81 6.42
N ALA A 45 -11.82 14.04 6.94
CA ALA A 45 -10.70 14.93 7.24
C ALA A 45 -9.86 14.43 8.43
N ASP A 46 -10.51 13.85 9.46
CA ASP A 46 -9.81 13.25 10.60
C ASP A 46 -9.08 11.96 10.18
N ALA A 47 -9.70 11.15 9.30
CA ALA A 47 -9.08 10.01 8.66
C ALA A 47 -7.80 10.41 7.90
N ARG A 48 -7.90 11.45 7.10
CA ARG A 48 -6.79 11.95 6.30
C ARG A 48 -5.63 12.41 7.16
N ARG A 49 -5.88 13.15 8.24
CA ARG A 49 -4.84 13.58 9.18
C ARG A 49 -4.14 12.40 9.84
N ALA A 50 -4.89 11.38 10.28
CA ALA A 50 -4.29 10.20 10.89
C ALA A 50 -3.43 9.40 9.89
N VAL A 51 -3.91 9.26 8.65
CA VAL A 51 -3.17 8.65 7.55
C VAL A 51 -1.88 9.43 7.27
N ASP A 52 -1.89 10.76 7.35
CA ASP A 52 -0.71 11.60 7.11
C ASP A 52 0.45 11.36 8.08
N PHE A 53 0.17 10.93 9.30
CA PHE A 53 1.19 10.67 10.34
C PHE A 53 1.54 9.20 10.50
N ALA A 54 0.72 8.27 10.00
CA ALA A 54 0.96 6.83 10.15
C ALA A 54 1.99 6.32 9.13
N GLU A 55 2.89 5.46 9.56
CA GLU A 55 3.73 4.67 8.64
C GLU A 55 2.95 3.47 8.12
N VAL A 56 2.24 2.78 9.01
CA VAL A 56 1.34 1.66 8.70
C VAL A 56 -0.07 2.01 9.18
N VAL A 57 -1.03 1.91 8.29
CA VAL A 57 -2.45 2.07 8.61
C VAL A 57 -3.06 0.70 8.87
N VAL A 58 -3.64 0.50 10.04
CA VAL A 58 -4.41 -0.69 10.38
C VAL A 58 -5.89 -0.37 10.29
N LEU A 59 -6.56 -0.85 9.25
CA LEU A 59 -8.01 -0.73 9.12
C LEU A 59 -8.68 -1.86 9.90
N MET A 60 -9.44 -1.48 10.94
CA MET A 60 -10.10 -2.42 11.84
C MET A 60 -11.53 -2.69 11.36
N LEU A 61 -11.81 -3.94 11.01
CA LEU A 61 -13.15 -4.44 10.68
C LEU A 61 -13.78 -5.14 11.88
N ASP A 62 -15.10 -5.17 11.93
CA ASP A 62 -15.88 -5.93 12.91
C ASP A 62 -16.35 -7.25 12.25
N ALA A 63 -15.98 -8.41 12.81
CA ALA A 63 -16.35 -9.71 12.28
C ALA A 63 -17.88 -9.93 12.18
N THR A 64 -18.68 -9.20 12.98
CA THR A 64 -20.14 -9.26 12.95
C THR A 64 -20.79 -8.44 11.85
N GLN A 65 -20.03 -7.49 11.26
CA GLN A 65 -20.51 -6.59 10.20
C GLN A 65 -19.85 -6.86 8.85
N GLY A 66 -18.63 -7.43 8.87
CA GLY A 66 -17.84 -7.67 7.69
C GLY A 66 -17.22 -6.40 7.10
N LEU A 67 -16.98 -6.40 5.78
CA LEU A 67 -16.40 -5.29 5.04
C LEU A 67 -17.52 -4.41 4.45
N GLU A 68 -17.48 -3.13 4.77
CA GLU A 68 -18.44 -2.14 4.27
C GLU A 68 -17.79 -1.26 3.16
N HIS A 69 -18.64 -0.62 2.35
CA HIS A 69 -18.17 0.28 1.28
C HIS A 69 -17.33 1.46 1.81
N GLN A 70 -17.62 1.94 3.01
CA GLN A 70 -16.84 2.99 3.66
C GLN A 70 -15.43 2.52 4.02
N ASP A 71 -15.26 1.26 4.41
CA ASP A 71 -13.95 0.68 4.70
C ASP A 71 -13.06 0.67 3.45
N LEU A 72 -13.63 0.31 2.29
CA LEU A 72 -12.91 0.36 1.00
C LEU A 72 -12.49 1.78 0.62
N LYS A 73 -13.31 2.79 0.90
CA LYS A 73 -12.94 4.20 0.67
C LYS A 73 -11.76 4.64 1.54
N ILE A 74 -11.76 4.25 2.82
CA ILE A 74 -10.67 4.55 3.75
C ILE A 74 -9.39 3.81 3.34
N ALA A 75 -9.52 2.54 2.94
CA ALA A 75 -8.41 1.76 2.42
C ALA A 75 -7.80 2.38 1.15
N SER A 76 -8.63 2.78 0.19
CA SER A 76 -8.18 3.49 -1.03
C SER A 76 -7.44 4.77 -0.69
N LEU A 77 -7.97 5.57 0.24
CA LEU A 77 -7.33 6.81 0.69
C LEU A 77 -5.93 6.54 1.27
N ALA A 78 -5.77 5.54 2.11
CA ALA A 78 -4.47 5.18 2.69
C ALA A 78 -3.45 4.79 1.61
N ILE A 79 -3.87 4.01 0.60
CA ILE A 79 -3.05 3.60 -0.54
C ILE A 79 -2.69 4.80 -1.42
N GLU A 80 -3.64 5.70 -1.70
CA GLU A 80 -3.44 6.90 -2.51
C GLU A 80 -2.44 7.86 -1.86
N GLU A 81 -2.50 8.02 -0.53
CA GLU A 81 -1.52 8.78 0.25
C GLU A 81 -0.15 8.05 0.35
N GLY A 82 -0.06 6.82 -0.16
CA GLY A 82 1.17 6.04 -0.23
C GLY A 82 1.53 5.35 1.08
N ARG A 83 0.59 5.17 1.99
CA ARG A 83 0.81 4.48 3.28
C ARG A 83 0.78 2.97 3.12
N ALA A 84 1.56 2.28 3.94
CA ALA A 84 1.40 0.84 4.08
C ALA A 84 0.07 0.55 4.77
N LEU A 85 -0.73 -0.36 4.22
CA LEU A 85 -2.07 -0.68 4.70
C LEU A 85 -2.16 -2.15 5.04
N MET A 86 -2.76 -2.46 6.18
CA MET A 86 -3.18 -3.80 6.55
C MET A 86 -4.58 -3.80 7.14
N ILE A 87 -5.22 -4.94 7.14
CA ILE A 87 -6.60 -5.12 7.60
C ILE A 87 -6.60 -6.06 8.81
N ALA A 88 -7.27 -5.65 9.88
CA ALA A 88 -7.52 -6.48 11.05
C ALA A 88 -9.03 -6.75 11.19
N ILE A 89 -9.42 -8.01 11.27
CA ILE A 89 -10.81 -8.40 11.55
C ILE A 89 -10.92 -8.67 13.04
N ASN A 90 -11.46 -7.70 13.77
CA ASN A 90 -11.66 -7.81 15.22
C ASN A 90 -12.96 -8.55 15.57
N LYS A 91 -13.09 -8.93 16.83
CA LYS A 91 -14.17 -9.77 17.36
C LYS A 91 -14.22 -11.17 16.72
N TRP A 92 -13.05 -11.69 16.38
CA TRP A 92 -12.96 -13.02 15.75
C TRP A 92 -13.48 -14.15 16.64
N ASP A 93 -13.48 -13.95 17.95
CA ASP A 93 -14.03 -14.88 18.96
C ASP A 93 -15.54 -15.13 18.82
N VAL A 94 -16.26 -14.26 18.15
CA VAL A 94 -17.72 -14.37 17.92
C VAL A 94 -18.10 -14.45 16.43
N ALA A 95 -17.13 -14.71 15.55
CA ALA A 95 -17.39 -14.88 14.12
C ALA A 95 -18.22 -16.16 13.87
N ALA A 96 -19.38 -16.04 13.22
CA ALA A 96 -20.31 -17.16 13.01
C ALA A 96 -19.78 -18.17 11.97
N GLU A 97 -19.23 -17.68 10.83
CA GLU A 97 -18.68 -18.50 9.73
C GLU A 97 -17.26 -18.00 9.39
N PRO A 98 -16.24 -18.27 10.24
CA PRO A 98 -14.93 -17.63 10.13
C PRO A 98 -14.27 -17.76 8.75
N SER A 99 -14.23 -18.97 8.20
CA SER A 99 -13.59 -19.23 6.90
C SER A 99 -14.28 -18.51 5.75
N LYS A 100 -15.60 -18.48 5.74
CA LYS A 100 -16.41 -17.83 4.71
C LYS A 100 -16.24 -16.30 4.80
N LEU A 101 -16.28 -15.75 6.01
CA LEU A 101 -16.08 -14.33 6.27
C LEU A 101 -14.68 -13.89 5.82
N PHE A 102 -13.64 -14.63 6.21
CA PHE A 102 -12.25 -14.32 5.86
C PHE A 102 -12.03 -14.31 4.35
N ASN A 103 -12.48 -15.38 3.67
CA ASN A 103 -12.34 -15.50 2.22
C ASN A 103 -13.18 -14.45 1.47
N GLY A 104 -14.38 -14.14 1.95
CA GLY A 104 -15.23 -13.10 1.38
C GLY A 104 -14.60 -11.71 1.48
N ILE A 105 -14.02 -11.35 2.63
CA ILE A 105 -13.32 -10.08 2.81
C ILE A 105 -12.09 -10.03 1.90
N ARG A 106 -11.28 -11.09 1.84
CA ARG A 106 -10.10 -11.14 0.97
C ARG A 106 -10.47 -10.92 -0.48
N PHE A 107 -11.48 -11.64 -0.97
CA PHE A 107 -11.98 -11.47 -2.34
C PHE A 107 -12.42 -10.03 -2.60
N ALA A 108 -13.20 -9.44 -1.71
CA ALA A 108 -13.70 -8.07 -1.87
C ALA A 108 -12.57 -7.01 -1.82
N LEU A 109 -11.51 -7.24 -1.03
CA LEU A 109 -10.33 -6.38 -1.02
C LEU A 109 -9.54 -6.47 -2.33
N ASP A 110 -9.34 -7.69 -2.85
CA ASP A 110 -8.61 -7.91 -4.11
C ASP A 110 -9.36 -7.30 -5.32
N GLU A 111 -10.69 -7.33 -5.32
CA GLU A 111 -11.53 -6.69 -6.35
C GLU A 111 -11.59 -5.16 -6.17
N GLY A 112 -11.76 -4.70 -4.92
CA GLY A 112 -11.97 -3.27 -4.62
C GLY A 112 -10.70 -2.43 -4.61
N LEU A 113 -9.52 -3.03 -4.41
CA LEU A 113 -8.23 -2.35 -4.25
C LEU A 113 -7.22 -2.83 -5.29
N ALA A 114 -7.55 -2.67 -6.57
CA ALA A 114 -6.72 -3.14 -7.68
C ALA A 114 -5.29 -2.57 -7.70
N GLN A 115 -5.06 -1.43 -7.01
CA GLN A 115 -3.74 -0.79 -6.94
C GLN A 115 -2.73 -1.55 -6.07
N VAL A 116 -3.19 -2.34 -5.09
CA VAL A 116 -2.35 -3.12 -4.18
C VAL A 116 -2.99 -4.50 -3.99
N ARG A 117 -2.22 -5.56 -4.24
CA ARG A 117 -2.67 -6.93 -4.02
C ARG A 117 -1.95 -7.55 -2.82
N GLY A 118 -2.60 -8.55 -2.21
CA GLY A 118 -1.98 -9.30 -1.12
C GLY A 118 -1.86 -8.50 0.17
N LEU A 119 -2.77 -7.56 0.44
CA LEU A 119 -2.81 -6.83 1.71
C LEU A 119 -2.86 -7.81 2.88
N PRO A 120 -2.05 -7.61 3.93
CA PRO A 120 -2.15 -8.44 5.13
C PRO A 120 -3.56 -8.35 5.72
N LEU A 121 -4.17 -9.51 5.93
CA LEU A 121 -5.49 -9.65 6.53
C LEU A 121 -5.34 -10.55 7.76
N ILE A 122 -5.50 -10.00 8.95
CA ILE A 122 -5.24 -10.66 10.22
C ILE A 122 -6.53 -10.73 11.04
N ALA A 123 -6.88 -11.93 11.49
CA ALA A 123 -8.00 -12.14 12.39
C ALA A 123 -7.55 -11.94 13.84
N VAL A 124 -8.22 -11.05 14.57
CA VAL A 124 -7.87 -10.71 15.95
C VAL A 124 -9.09 -10.70 16.86
N SER A 125 -8.86 -10.84 18.14
CA SER A 125 -9.84 -10.57 19.18
C SER A 125 -9.23 -9.70 20.26
N ALA A 126 -9.62 -8.44 20.31
CA ALA A 126 -9.19 -7.53 21.38
C ALA A 126 -9.67 -7.98 22.77
N LYS A 127 -10.74 -8.79 22.82
CA LYS A 127 -11.27 -9.36 24.07
C LYS A 127 -10.38 -10.44 24.64
N THR A 128 -9.85 -11.33 23.79
CA THR A 128 -9.07 -12.50 24.22
C THR A 128 -7.57 -12.32 24.04
N GLY A 129 -7.12 -11.28 23.33
CA GLY A 129 -5.72 -11.07 22.96
C GLY A 129 -5.26 -11.89 21.75
N LYS A 130 -6.10 -12.81 21.25
CA LYS A 130 -5.72 -13.69 20.14
C LYS A 130 -5.41 -12.91 18.86
N GLY A 131 -4.28 -13.21 18.22
CA GLY A 131 -3.86 -12.63 16.96
C GLY A 131 -3.23 -11.25 17.06
N LEU A 132 -3.11 -10.64 18.25
CA LEU A 132 -2.54 -9.30 18.41
C LEU A 132 -1.04 -9.27 18.12
N ASP A 133 -0.26 -10.26 18.59
CA ASP A 133 1.16 -10.34 18.29
C ASP A 133 1.40 -10.56 16.80
N GLN A 134 0.60 -11.39 16.15
CA GLN A 134 0.64 -11.58 14.70
C GLN A 134 0.34 -10.28 13.94
N LEU A 135 -0.60 -9.49 14.45
CA LEU A 135 -0.94 -8.17 13.86
C LEU A 135 0.25 -7.23 13.92
N ILE A 136 0.92 -7.14 15.07
CA ILE A 136 2.07 -6.24 15.27
C ILE A 136 3.27 -6.73 14.45
N ALA A 137 3.57 -8.02 14.48
CA ALA A 137 4.64 -8.61 13.66
C ALA A 137 4.41 -8.34 12.16
N ALA A 138 3.19 -8.53 11.67
CA ALA A 138 2.82 -8.24 10.27
C ALA A 138 2.95 -6.74 9.94
N ALA A 139 2.64 -5.85 10.89
CA ALA A 139 2.82 -4.40 10.70
C ALA A 139 4.30 -4.03 10.53
N PHE A 140 5.19 -4.61 11.32
CA PHE A 140 6.64 -4.40 11.18
C PHE A 140 7.17 -4.95 9.85
N GLN A 141 6.77 -6.16 9.48
CA GLN A 141 7.15 -6.75 8.19
C GLN A 141 6.68 -5.90 7.01
N LEU A 142 5.45 -5.41 7.06
CA LEU A 142 4.88 -4.54 6.04
C LEU A 142 5.65 -3.20 5.96
N ARG A 143 6.02 -2.62 7.11
CA ARG A 143 6.83 -1.41 7.21
C ARG A 143 8.22 -1.62 6.60
N GLU A 144 8.85 -2.77 6.83
CA GLU A 144 10.14 -3.12 6.24
C GLU A 144 10.04 -3.17 4.71
N THR A 145 9.04 -3.85 4.17
CA THR A 145 8.75 -3.88 2.72
C THR A 145 8.53 -2.47 2.16
N TRP A 146 7.75 -1.65 2.83
CA TRP A 146 7.46 -0.27 2.44
C TRP A 146 8.69 0.65 2.48
N SER A 147 9.64 0.35 3.36
CA SER A 147 10.89 1.10 3.54
C SER A 147 12.05 0.54 2.73
N LYS A 148 11.85 -0.58 2.04
CA LYS A 148 12.89 -1.34 1.34
C LYS A 148 13.55 -0.51 0.24
N ARG A 149 14.86 -0.65 0.12
CA ARG A 149 15.67 -0.12 -0.97
C ARG A 149 16.32 -1.25 -1.75
N VAL A 150 16.18 -1.19 -3.06
CA VAL A 150 16.84 -2.10 -3.99
C VAL A 150 18.13 -1.43 -4.50
N SER A 151 19.21 -2.20 -4.62
CA SER A 151 20.43 -1.67 -5.20
C SER A 151 20.24 -1.28 -6.65
N THR A 152 20.93 -0.23 -7.10
CA THR A 152 20.82 0.26 -8.49
C THR A 152 21.15 -0.83 -9.50
N SER A 153 22.14 -1.68 -9.22
CA SER A 153 22.55 -2.78 -10.10
C SER A 153 21.46 -3.86 -10.21
N ALA A 154 20.88 -4.29 -9.08
CA ALA A 154 19.80 -5.27 -9.09
C ALA A 154 18.55 -4.73 -9.80
N LEU A 155 18.22 -3.46 -9.55
CA LEU A 155 17.06 -2.79 -10.15
C LEU A 155 17.22 -2.68 -11.69
N ASN A 156 18.38 -2.28 -12.20
CA ASN A 156 18.58 -2.15 -13.64
C ASN A 156 18.71 -3.49 -14.33
N ARG A 157 19.29 -4.52 -13.69
CA ARG A 157 19.29 -5.89 -14.24
C ARG A 157 17.84 -6.38 -14.43
N TRP A 158 17.01 -6.27 -13.39
CA TRP A 158 15.60 -6.61 -13.50
C TRP A 158 14.90 -5.81 -14.61
N PHE A 159 15.23 -4.52 -14.74
CA PHE A 159 14.64 -3.64 -15.75
C PHE A 159 14.99 -4.07 -17.16
N ASP A 160 16.26 -4.42 -17.42
CA ASP A 160 16.71 -4.91 -18.70
C ASP A 160 16.01 -6.25 -19.06
N ASP A 161 15.91 -7.18 -18.10
CA ASP A 161 15.17 -8.44 -18.26
C ASP A 161 13.68 -8.19 -18.58
N ALA A 162 13.06 -7.24 -17.91
CA ALA A 162 11.66 -6.87 -18.14
C ALA A 162 11.44 -6.25 -19.53
N LEU A 163 12.36 -5.42 -20.01
CA LEU A 163 12.31 -4.84 -21.36
C LEU A 163 12.57 -5.88 -22.46
N GLU A 164 13.41 -6.87 -22.19
CA GLU A 164 13.65 -7.98 -23.12
C GLU A 164 12.44 -8.90 -23.22
N ALA A 165 11.82 -9.24 -22.07
CA ALA A 165 10.63 -10.09 -22.02
C ALA A 165 9.40 -9.45 -22.67
N ASN A 166 9.24 -8.13 -22.56
CA ASN A 166 8.14 -7.38 -23.15
C ASN A 166 8.62 -6.02 -23.65
N PRO A 167 9.12 -5.93 -24.88
CA PRO A 167 9.64 -4.69 -25.44
C PRO A 167 8.58 -3.57 -25.49
N PRO A 168 8.97 -2.30 -25.26
CA PRO A 168 8.05 -1.17 -25.36
C PRO A 168 7.44 -1.06 -26.77
N PRO A 169 6.18 -0.65 -26.90
CA PRO A 169 5.54 -0.47 -28.18
C PRO A 169 6.20 0.66 -29.01
N ALA A 170 6.01 0.60 -30.31
CA ALA A 170 6.49 1.62 -31.27
C ALA A 170 5.34 2.32 -32.00
N PRO A 171 4.58 3.20 -31.30
CA PRO A 171 3.45 3.88 -31.91
C PRO A 171 3.91 4.74 -33.10
N GLY A 172 3.22 4.59 -34.26
CA GLY A 172 3.57 5.28 -35.51
C GLY A 172 4.97 4.91 -36.04
N GLY A 173 5.46 3.69 -35.75
CA GLY A 173 6.76 3.19 -36.19
C GLY A 173 7.97 3.80 -35.45
N LYS A 174 7.74 4.70 -34.51
CA LYS A 174 8.80 5.34 -33.74
C LYS A 174 8.95 4.70 -32.36
N ARG A 175 10.11 4.13 -32.08
CA ARG A 175 10.39 3.40 -30.82
C ARG A 175 10.39 4.32 -29.61
N ILE A 176 9.71 3.88 -28.55
CA ILE A 176 9.88 4.41 -27.20
C ILE A 176 11.13 3.75 -26.62
N LYS A 177 12.06 4.54 -26.10
CA LYS A 177 13.30 4.00 -25.49
C LYS A 177 13.26 4.25 -23.99
N LEU A 178 13.11 3.18 -23.21
CA LEU A 178 13.38 3.19 -21.78
C LEU A 178 14.87 2.88 -21.60
N ARG A 179 15.59 3.69 -20.82
CA ARG A 179 17.05 3.62 -20.73
C ARG A 179 17.53 3.03 -19.43
N TYR A 180 17.01 3.52 -18.32
CA TYR A 180 17.35 3.06 -16.98
C TYR A 180 16.27 3.43 -15.98
N ILE A 181 16.31 2.78 -14.83
CA ILE A 181 15.40 3.02 -13.71
C ILE A 181 16.20 3.29 -12.44
N THR A 182 15.68 4.15 -11.58
CA THR A 182 16.24 4.40 -10.25
C THR A 182 15.16 4.39 -9.20
N GLN A 183 15.48 3.95 -7.99
CA GLN A 183 14.62 4.13 -6.85
C GLN A 183 14.90 5.50 -6.21
N ALA A 184 14.01 6.46 -6.47
CA ALA A 184 14.15 7.85 -6.03
C ALA A 184 13.69 8.08 -4.58
N GLY A 185 12.98 7.12 -4.00
CA GLY A 185 12.49 7.23 -2.62
C GLY A 185 11.95 5.93 -2.07
N THR A 186 11.81 5.92 -0.76
CA THR A 186 11.10 4.91 0.03
C THR A 186 9.93 5.60 0.73
N ARG A 187 8.99 4.85 1.28
CA ARG A 187 7.89 5.35 2.12
C ARG A 187 6.96 6.36 1.44
N PRO A 188 6.31 6.06 0.31
CA PRO A 188 6.27 4.78 -0.40
C PRO A 188 7.46 4.57 -1.34
N PRO A 189 7.74 3.32 -1.75
CA PRO A 189 8.69 3.02 -2.82
C PRO A 189 8.35 3.79 -4.08
N ARG A 190 9.27 4.63 -4.54
CA ARG A 190 9.11 5.47 -5.73
C ARG A 190 10.25 5.22 -6.69
N PHE A 191 9.90 4.86 -7.91
CA PHE A 191 10.83 4.57 -8.99
C PHE A 191 10.69 5.63 -10.08
N VAL A 192 11.81 6.00 -10.68
CA VAL A 192 11.84 6.93 -11.80
C VAL A 192 12.46 6.19 -12.99
N VAL A 193 11.70 6.11 -14.06
CA VAL A 193 12.14 5.56 -15.35
C VAL A 193 12.55 6.71 -16.26
N PHE A 194 13.74 6.63 -16.79
CA PHE A 194 14.29 7.61 -17.73
C PHE A 194 14.32 7.05 -19.15
N GLY A 195 13.98 7.88 -20.11
CA GLY A 195 13.96 7.46 -21.50
C GLY A 195 13.57 8.58 -22.47
N THR A 196 13.24 8.21 -23.68
CA THR A 196 12.78 9.13 -24.72
C THR A 196 11.39 8.74 -25.18
N ARG A 197 10.54 9.75 -25.43
CA ARG A 197 9.13 9.58 -25.86
C ARG A 197 8.27 8.79 -24.86
N LEU A 198 8.55 8.97 -23.58
CA LEU A 198 7.82 8.29 -22.50
C LEU A 198 6.38 8.79 -22.35
N ASP A 199 6.08 9.98 -22.88
CA ASP A 199 4.73 10.54 -23.04
C ASP A 199 3.81 9.68 -23.92
N MET A 200 4.42 8.86 -24.82
CA MET A 200 3.70 7.93 -25.68
C MET A 200 3.57 6.51 -25.08
N LEU A 201 4.10 6.27 -23.88
CA LEU A 201 4.05 4.96 -23.23
C LEU A 201 2.62 4.67 -22.76
N PRO A 202 2.00 3.55 -23.19
CA PRO A 202 0.66 3.20 -22.75
C PRO A 202 0.61 2.92 -21.25
N THR A 203 -0.49 3.30 -20.60
CA THR A 203 -0.74 3.00 -19.18
C THR A 203 -0.68 1.50 -18.87
N SER A 204 -1.02 0.65 -19.84
CA SER A 204 -0.87 -0.81 -19.72
C SER A 204 0.58 -1.23 -19.53
N TYR A 205 1.53 -0.55 -20.17
CA TYR A 205 2.95 -0.82 -20.03
C TYR A 205 3.48 -0.32 -18.67
N GLU A 206 3.02 0.84 -18.21
CA GLU A 206 3.33 1.31 -16.85
C GLU A 206 2.85 0.31 -15.80
N ARG A 207 1.63 -0.23 -15.95
CA ARG A 207 1.09 -1.29 -15.09
C ARG A 207 1.93 -2.55 -15.13
N TYR A 208 2.44 -2.94 -16.30
CA TYR A 208 3.35 -4.06 -16.44
C TYR A 208 4.61 -3.86 -15.60
N LEU A 209 5.25 -2.69 -15.68
CA LEU A 209 6.43 -2.37 -14.87
C LEU A 209 6.12 -2.36 -13.37
N VAL A 210 5.02 -1.72 -12.95
CA VAL A 210 4.60 -1.70 -11.54
C VAL A 210 4.37 -3.11 -11.00
N ASN A 211 3.70 -3.97 -11.77
CA ASN A 211 3.43 -5.34 -11.36
C ASN A 211 4.71 -6.19 -11.29
N GLY A 212 5.64 -5.98 -12.21
CA GLY A 212 6.96 -6.60 -12.17
C GLY A 212 7.77 -6.18 -10.96
N ILE A 213 7.85 -4.88 -10.67
CA ILE A 213 8.51 -4.34 -9.47
C ILE A 213 7.93 -4.99 -8.20
N ARG A 214 6.62 -5.08 -8.08
CA ARG A 214 5.99 -5.71 -6.93
C ARG A 214 6.38 -7.16 -6.77
N ARG A 215 6.14 -7.96 -7.80
CA ARG A 215 6.29 -9.41 -7.75
C ARG A 215 7.75 -9.85 -7.68
N GLU A 216 8.62 -9.21 -8.47
CA GLU A 216 9.98 -9.72 -8.69
C GLU A 216 11.01 -9.03 -7.79
N LEU A 217 10.74 -7.80 -7.37
CA LEU A 217 11.61 -7.08 -6.44
C LEU A 217 11.08 -7.07 -4.99
N GLY A 218 9.97 -7.79 -4.71
CA GLY A 218 9.44 -8.01 -3.37
C GLY A 218 8.84 -6.76 -2.74
N PHE A 219 8.00 -6.05 -3.50
CA PHE A 219 7.19 -4.92 -3.02
C PHE A 219 5.70 -5.27 -2.98
N ASP A 220 5.38 -6.52 -2.68
CA ASP A 220 3.99 -6.94 -2.51
C ASP A 220 3.34 -6.23 -1.33
N ALA A 221 2.03 -6.07 -1.41
CA ALA A 221 1.18 -5.48 -0.38
C ALA A 221 1.46 -4.01 -0.04
N VAL A 222 2.36 -3.33 -0.73
CA VAL A 222 2.63 -1.90 -0.51
C VAL A 222 2.35 -1.07 -1.78
N PRO A 223 1.96 0.21 -1.64
CA PRO A 223 1.83 1.10 -2.77
C PRO A 223 3.21 1.37 -3.41
N VAL A 224 3.29 1.21 -4.72
CA VAL A 224 4.50 1.49 -5.53
C VAL A 224 4.17 2.61 -6.50
N ARG A 225 5.03 3.61 -6.57
CA ARG A 225 4.89 4.74 -7.51
C ARG A 225 5.98 4.66 -8.58
N VAL A 226 5.56 4.74 -9.83
CA VAL A 226 6.48 4.85 -10.98
C VAL A 226 6.25 6.21 -11.63
N VAL A 227 7.33 6.92 -11.88
CA VAL A 227 7.33 8.23 -12.54
C VAL A 227 8.16 8.14 -13.81
N LEU A 228 7.62 8.58 -14.92
CA LEU A 228 8.32 8.63 -16.19
C LEU A 228 8.97 10.00 -16.37
N LYS A 229 10.28 10.02 -16.66
CA LYS A 229 11.01 11.24 -16.97
C LYS A 229 11.64 11.16 -18.35
N THR A 230 11.11 11.94 -19.28
CA THR A 230 11.73 12.13 -20.58
C THR A 230 13.02 12.93 -20.42
N SER A 231 14.16 12.35 -20.80
CA SER A 231 15.40 13.09 -20.89
C SER A 231 15.28 14.10 -22.04
N LYS A 232 15.37 15.40 -21.76
CA LYS A 232 15.54 16.40 -22.80
C LYS A 232 16.81 16.05 -23.58
N ASN A 233 16.69 16.01 -24.90
CA ASN A 233 17.87 15.86 -25.75
C ASN A 233 18.72 17.13 -25.56
N PRO A 234 19.94 17.07 -24.99
CA PRO A 234 20.77 18.27 -24.82
C PRO A 234 21.20 18.89 -26.15
N TYR A 235 20.92 18.21 -27.29
CA TYR A 235 21.24 18.65 -28.65
C TYR A 235 20.02 19.03 -29.49
N ALA A 236 18.83 19.13 -28.89
CA ALA A 236 17.69 19.75 -29.55
C ALA A 236 17.86 21.28 -29.42
N SER A 237 18.81 21.81 -30.14
CA SER A 237 18.90 23.24 -30.42
C SER A 237 17.64 23.69 -31.15
N GLU A 238 17.09 24.81 -30.69
CA GLU A 238 16.05 25.59 -31.29
C GLU A 238 16.16 25.65 -32.82
N GLN A 239 15.14 25.18 -33.49
CA GLN A 239 14.77 25.59 -34.83
C GLN A 239 13.38 26.19 -34.82
#